data_869ff305f8bd6175eafcbc3742665599
#
_entry.id   869ff305f8bd6175eafcbc3742665599
#
_cell.length_a   1.000
_cell.length_b   1.000
_cell.length_c   1.000
_cell.angle_alpha   90.00
_cell.angle_beta   90.00
_cell.angle_gamma   90.00
#
_symmetry.space_group_name_H-M   'P 1'
#
loop_
_entity.id
_entity.type
_entity.pdbx_description
1 polymer ?
#
loop_
_entity_poly.entity_id
_entity_poly.type
_entity_poly.pdbx_seq_one_letter_code
_entity_poly.pdbx_strand_id
1 'polypeptide(L)'
;IPFALGTVIGGIDCTESAAAAGDEYDTRGVIAIEGLATLVAGMCGGVIQSTPYIGHPAYKAMGGRAGYTLATAIFIGIAGLTGSFALLYELIPAPAILPILIFIGLEISAQSFEATPKRHYPAVAVACIPALAALVIIQTDKLVAAGASPEGQLATELYSLRILASGFIITSLLWAGMTAALIDQKIIQAAAWCTSAAILTLFGVIHSPFADGRMFFPWAIGDLPTESNGRSPLELMTAYLLLTITFIGWSFWLRRQQNHSSP
;
A
#
# COMPACT_ATOMS: atom_id res chain seq x y z
N ILE A 1 -4.98 6.47 11.25
CA ILE A 1 -5.94 6.19 10.15
C ILE A 1 -5.24 5.61 8.93
N PRO A 2 -4.17 6.23 8.33
CA PRO A 2 -3.52 5.68 7.13
C PRO A 2 -3.03 4.25 7.31
N PHE A 3 -2.46 3.97 8.46
CA PHE A 3 -1.96 2.64 8.80
C PHE A 3 -3.09 1.60 8.91
N ALA A 4 -4.22 1.95 9.54
CA ALA A 4 -5.38 1.07 9.62
C ALA A 4 -6.00 0.81 8.23
N LEU A 5 -6.07 1.82 7.35
CA LEU A 5 -6.52 1.63 5.98
C LEU A 5 -5.57 0.70 5.21
N GLY A 6 -4.25 0.88 5.36
CA GLY A 6 -3.26 -0.01 4.76
C GLY A 6 -3.43 -1.47 5.22
N THR A 7 -3.72 -1.69 6.51
CA THR A 7 -3.97 -3.04 7.06
C THR A 7 -5.23 -3.68 6.47
N VAL A 8 -6.34 -2.92 6.36
CA VAL A 8 -7.58 -3.43 5.74
C VAL A 8 -7.36 -3.79 4.27
N ILE A 9 -6.63 -2.94 3.52
CA ILE A 9 -6.25 -3.23 2.14
C ILE A 9 -5.42 -4.52 2.08
N GLY A 10 -4.40 -4.65 2.94
CA GLY A 10 -3.59 -5.87 3.03
C GLY A 10 -4.41 -7.12 3.36
N GLY A 11 -5.41 -7.01 4.24
CA GLY A 11 -6.34 -8.09 4.55
C GLY A 11 -7.19 -8.51 3.34
N ILE A 12 -7.66 -7.54 2.56
CA ILE A 12 -8.37 -7.81 1.29
C ILE A 12 -7.44 -8.52 0.31
N ASP A 13 -6.23 -7.99 0.10
CA ASP A 13 -5.25 -8.58 -0.82
C ASP A 13 -4.91 -10.03 -0.44
N CYS A 14 -4.83 -10.35 0.85
CA CYS A 14 -4.57 -11.72 1.31
C CYS A 14 -5.72 -12.66 0.99
N THR A 15 -6.99 -12.23 1.13
CA THR A 15 -8.15 -13.04 0.79
C THR A 15 -8.32 -13.21 -0.73
N GLU A 16 -8.06 -12.17 -1.52
CA GLU A 16 -8.05 -12.24 -2.98
C GLU A 16 -6.91 -13.15 -3.51
N SER A 17 -5.73 -13.08 -2.88
CA SER A 17 -4.61 -13.96 -3.17
C SER A 17 -4.96 -15.44 -2.90
N ALA A 18 -5.66 -15.73 -1.81
CA ALA A 18 -6.13 -17.08 -1.49
C ALA A 18 -7.21 -17.54 -2.49
N ALA A 19 -8.13 -16.65 -2.89
CA ALA A 19 -9.15 -16.94 -3.90
C ALA A 19 -8.53 -17.26 -5.27
N ALA A 20 -7.48 -16.52 -5.67
CA ALA A 20 -6.71 -16.80 -6.89
C ALA A 20 -6.04 -18.18 -6.85
N ALA A 21 -5.70 -18.69 -5.67
CA ALA A 21 -5.18 -20.05 -5.45
C ALA A 21 -6.30 -21.11 -5.34
N GLY A 22 -7.58 -20.73 -5.47
CA GLY A 22 -8.74 -21.62 -5.42
C GLY A 22 -9.32 -21.86 -4.03
N ASP A 23 -9.00 -21.02 -3.04
CA ASP A 23 -9.57 -21.07 -1.70
C ASP A 23 -10.32 -19.75 -1.42
N GLU A 24 -11.62 -19.74 -1.62
CA GLU A 24 -12.46 -18.59 -1.37
C GLU A 24 -12.81 -18.47 0.13
N TYR A 25 -12.50 -17.32 0.71
CA TYR A 25 -12.83 -16.96 2.09
C TYR A 25 -13.78 -15.76 2.13
N ASP A 26 -14.62 -15.70 3.17
CA ASP A 26 -15.40 -14.49 3.44
C ASP A 26 -14.48 -13.37 3.94
N THR A 27 -14.10 -12.47 3.04
CA THR A 27 -13.21 -11.33 3.31
C THR A 27 -13.70 -10.48 4.48
N ARG A 28 -15.03 -10.29 4.61
CA ARG A 28 -15.61 -9.48 5.71
C ARG A 28 -15.40 -10.15 7.05
N GLY A 29 -15.65 -11.46 7.11
CA GLY A 29 -15.44 -12.27 8.31
C GLY A 29 -13.98 -12.30 8.73
N VAL A 30 -13.06 -12.47 7.79
CA VAL A 30 -11.61 -12.45 8.05
C VAL A 30 -11.19 -11.10 8.63
N ILE A 31 -11.54 -9.98 8.00
CA ILE A 31 -11.18 -8.64 8.48
C ILE A 31 -11.82 -8.33 9.85
N ALA A 32 -13.06 -8.79 10.09
CA ALA A 32 -13.72 -8.59 11.38
C ALA A 32 -13.00 -9.34 12.51
N ILE A 33 -12.58 -10.60 12.26
CA ILE A 33 -11.80 -11.40 13.23
C ILE A 33 -10.45 -10.77 13.50
N GLU A 34 -9.77 -10.25 12.47
CA GLU A 34 -8.50 -9.56 12.61
C GLU A 34 -8.62 -8.25 13.40
N GLY A 35 -9.67 -7.48 13.12
CA GLY A 35 -9.98 -6.29 13.90
C GLY A 35 -10.18 -6.62 15.38
N LEU A 36 -10.93 -7.70 15.68
CA LEU A 36 -11.12 -8.17 17.05
C LEU A 36 -9.81 -8.64 17.69
N ALA A 37 -8.99 -9.42 16.96
CA ALA A 37 -7.69 -9.89 17.44
C ALA A 37 -6.75 -8.71 17.72
N THR A 38 -6.75 -7.70 16.86
CA THR A 38 -5.98 -6.46 17.04
C THR A 38 -6.43 -5.68 18.27
N LEU A 39 -7.74 -5.57 18.52
CA LEU A 39 -8.28 -4.93 19.73
C LEU A 39 -7.84 -5.66 21.00
N VAL A 40 -7.98 -6.99 21.02
CA VAL A 40 -7.55 -7.81 22.16
C VAL A 40 -6.04 -7.68 22.39
N ALA A 41 -5.23 -7.76 21.33
CA ALA A 41 -3.79 -7.56 21.43
C ALA A 41 -3.45 -6.17 21.96
N GLY A 42 -4.11 -5.11 21.49
CA GLY A 42 -3.93 -3.74 21.96
C GLY A 42 -4.28 -3.58 23.45
N MET A 43 -5.37 -4.21 23.92
CA MET A 43 -5.73 -4.22 25.34
C MET A 43 -4.70 -4.95 26.22
N CYS A 44 -3.98 -5.91 25.64
CA CYS A 44 -2.87 -6.63 26.32
C CYS A 44 -1.52 -5.94 26.15
N GLY A 45 -1.46 -4.72 25.60
CA GLY A 45 -0.22 -3.96 25.40
C GLY A 45 0.51 -4.25 24.10
N GLY A 46 -0.12 -4.96 23.16
CA GLY A 46 0.41 -5.18 21.81
C GLY A 46 0.41 -3.89 20.99
N VAL A 47 1.48 -3.67 20.22
CA VAL A 47 1.65 -2.45 19.39
C VAL A 47 1.52 -2.73 17.90
N ILE A 48 1.37 -3.98 17.50
CA ILE A 48 1.28 -4.42 16.10
C ILE A 48 -0.09 -5.04 15.87
N GLN A 49 -0.74 -4.62 14.77
CA GLN A 49 -2.01 -5.21 14.37
C GLN A 49 -1.82 -6.63 13.81
N SER A 50 -2.86 -7.45 13.95
CA SER A 50 -2.97 -8.72 13.27
C SER A 50 -3.30 -8.50 11.79
N THR A 51 -2.70 -9.29 10.90
CA THR A 51 -3.03 -9.32 9.47
C THR A 51 -2.96 -10.76 8.96
N PRO A 52 -3.79 -11.17 7.96
CA PRO A 52 -3.63 -12.46 7.32
C PRO A 52 -2.27 -12.58 6.63
N TYR A 53 -1.87 -13.80 6.40
CA TYR A 53 -0.61 -14.05 5.72
C TYR A 53 -0.82 -14.21 4.21
N ILE A 54 -0.19 -13.36 3.42
CA ILE A 54 -0.32 -13.33 1.96
C ILE A 54 0.35 -14.52 1.27
N GLY A 55 1.23 -15.24 1.94
CA GLY A 55 1.94 -16.41 1.39
C GLY A 55 1.11 -17.70 1.34
N HIS A 56 -0.20 -17.67 1.59
CA HIS A 56 -1.08 -18.82 1.53
C HIS A 56 -0.96 -19.64 0.23
N PRO A 57 -0.94 -19.04 -0.98
CA PRO A 57 -0.80 -19.79 -2.22
C PRO A 57 0.50 -20.59 -2.32
N ALA A 58 1.62 -20.02 -1.88
CA ALA A 58 2.92 -20.69 -1.88
C ALA A 58 2.91 -21.92 -0.96
N TYR A 59 2.35 -21.80 0.25
CA TYR A 59 2.22 -22.96 1.15
C TYR A 59 1.26 -24.01 0.62
N LYS A 60 0.17 -23.62 -0.02
CA LYS A 60 -0.76 -24.53 -0.68
C LYS A 60 -0.08 -25.29 -1.81
N ALA A 61 0.71 -24.63 -2.66
CA ALA A 61 1.49 -25.25 -3.72
C ALA A 61 2.50 -26.27 -3.20
N MET A 62 3.10 -26.04 -2.02
CA MET A 62 3.97 -26.98 -1.32
C MET A 62 3.22 -28.12 -0.60
N GLY A 63 1.88 -28.20 -0.73
CA GLY A 63 1.04 -29.24 -0.11
C GLY A 63 0.58 -28.90 1.31
N GLY A 64 0.77 -27.66 1.77
CA GLY A 64 0.25 -27.18 3.05
C GLY A 64 -1.29 -27.21 3.08
N ARG A 65 -1.85 -27.57 4.24
CA ARG A 65 -3.31 -27.58 4.51
C ARG A 65 -3.59 -26.87 5.82
N ALA A 66 -4.89 -26.72 6.18
CA ALA A 66 -5.31 -26.00 7.39
C ALA A 66 -4.56 -26.40 8.69
N GLY A 67 -4.03 -27.62 8.76
CA GLY A 67 -3.26 -28.11 9.91
C GLY A 67 -1.98 -27.30 10.18
N TYR A 68 -1.32 -26.73 9.17
CA TYR A 68 -0.12 -25.93 9.40
C TYR A 68 -0.44 -24.62 10.10
N THR A 69 -1.58 -23.99 9.75
CA THR A 69 -2.04 -22.74 10.36
C THR A 69 -2.33 -22.94 11.84
N LEU A 70 -3.01 -24.06 12.20
CA LEU A 70 -3.29 -24.42 13.57
C LEU A 70 -2.00 -24.68 14.37
N ALA A 71 -1.05 -25.43 13.79
CA ALA A 71 0.25 -25.71 14.41
C ALA A 71 1.03 -24.42 14.67
N THR A 72 1.05 -23.50 13.68
CA THR A 72 1.69 -22.20 13.82
C THR A 72 1.02 -21.36 14.90
N ALA A 73 -0.31 -21.31 14.96
CA ALA A 73 -1.04 -20.58 15.98
C ALA A 73 -0.74 -21.09 17.40
N ILE A 74 -0.73 -22.42 17.58
CA ILE A 74 -0.38 -23.05 18.87
C ILE A 74 1.06 -22.72 19.25
N PHE A 75 2.01 -22.87 18.31
CA PHE A 75 3.42 -22.58 18.57
C PHE A 75 3.65 -21.11 18.96
N ILE A 76 3.07 -20.16 18.21
CA ILE A 76 3.16 -18.73 18.51
C ILE A 76 2.48 -18.39 19.82
N GLY A 77 1.32 -18.98 20.10
CA GLY A 77 0.59 -18.79 21.36
C GLY A 77 1.41 -19.25 22.57
N ILE A 78 1.98 -20.44 22.50
CA ILE A 78 2.84 -20.98 23.58
C ILE A 78 4.10 -20.11 23.75
N ALA A 79 4.76 -19.76 22.65
CA ALA A 79 5.98 -18.93 22.69
C ALA A 79 5.69 -17.53 23.27
N GLY A 80 4.50 -16.95 22.96
CA GLY A 80 4.07 -15.69 23.55
C GLY A 80 3.79 -15.78 25.04
N LEU A 81 3.04 -16.80 25.48
CA LEU A 81 2.72 -17.01 26.90
C LEU A 81 3.94 -17.33 27.76
N THR A 82 4.93 -18.04 27.23
CA THR A 82 6.17 -18.39 27.94
C THR A 82 7.26 -17.33 27.83
N GLY A 83 7.06 -16.27 27.02
CA GLY A 83 8.11 -15.27 26.75
C GLY A 83 9.28 -15.80 25.90
N SER A 84 9.13 -16.97 25.26
CA SER A 84 10.22 -17.65 24.54
C SER A 84 10.62 -16.96 23.22
N PHE A 85 9.91 -15.91 22.77
CA PHE A 85 10.28 -15.18 21.56
C PHE A 85 11.68 -14.56 21.64
N ALA A 86 12.10 -14.07 22.80
CA ALA A 86 13.44 -13.53 22.96
C ALA A 86 14.52 -14.60 22.69
N LEU A 87 14.32 -15.81 23.21
CA LEU A 87 15.20 -16.95 22.97
C LEU A 87 15.21 -17.37 21.49
N LEU A 88 14.03 -17.40 20.85
CA LEU A 88 13.91 -17.72 19.42
C LEU A 88 14.63 -16.69 18.55
N TYR A 89 14.53 -15.41 18.91
CA TYR A 89 15.22 -14.33 18.20
C TYR A 89 16.74 -14.44 18.29
N GLU A 90 17.27 -14.84 19.46
CA GLU A 90 18.71 -15.07 19.65
C GLU A 90 19.20 -16.34 18.95
N LEU A 91 18.36 -17.38 18.91
CA LEU A 91 18.72 -18.68 18.33
C LEU A 91 18.70 -18.69 16.80
N ILE A 92 17.77 -17.94 16.19
CA ILE A 92 17.62 -17.91 14.72
C ILE A 92 18.43 -16.75 14.16
N PRO A 93 19.56 -17.01 13.48
CA PRO A 93 20.36 -15.94 12.91
C PRO A 93 19.59 -15.22 11.78
N ALA A 94 19.67 -13.88 11.74
CA ALA A 94 19.02 -13.07 10.72
C ALA A 94 19.29 -13.54 9.26
N PRO A 95 20.50 -14.01 8.89
CA PRO A 95 20.75 -14.57 7.56
C PRO A 95 19.91 -15.79 7.19
N ALA A 96 19.39 -16.54 8.17
CA ALA A 96 18.52 -17.68 7.90
C ALA A 96 17.09 -17.28 7.52
N ILE A 97 16.65 -16.09 7.96
CA ILE A 97 15.29 -15.56 7.67
C ILE A 97 15.25 -14.88 6.31
N LEU A 98 16.34 -14.25 5.90
CA LEU A 98 16.41 -13.43 4.69
C LEU A 98 15.98 -14.17 3.40
N PRO A 99 16.46 -15.41 3.12
CA PRO A 99 16.05 -16.15 1.93
C PRO A 99 14.55 -16.43 1.88
N ILE A 100 13.92 -16.67 3.04
CA ILE A 100 12.47 -16.91 3.13
C ILE A 100 11.70 -15.65 2.74
N LEU A 101 12.12 -14.48 3.23
CA LEU A 101 11.50 -13.20 2.89
C LEU A 101 11.66 -12.86 1.41
N ILE A 102 12.84 -13.13 0.83
CA ILE A 102 13.08 -12.94 -0.61
C ILE A 102 12.18 -13.86 -1.43
N PHE A 103 12.11 -15.15 -1.08
CA PHE A 103 11.25 -16.12 -1.75
C PHE A 103 9.78 -15.67 -1.73
N ILE A 104 9.27 -15.31 -0.56
CA ILE A 104 7.90 -14.83 -0.40
C ILE A 104 7.66 -13.56 -1.24
N GLY A 105 8.59 -12.61 -1.23
CA GLY A 105 8.49 -11.38 -2.01
C GLY A 105 8.43 -11.64 -3.53
N LEU A 106 9.23 -12.57 -4.02
CA LEU A 106 9.21 -12.98 -5.43
C LEU A 106 7.91 -13.69 -5.79
N GLU A 107 7.42 -14.59 -4.92
CA GLU A 107 6.17 -15.33 -5.12
C GLU A 107 4.97 -14.37 -5.18
N ILE A 108 4.88 -13.41 -4.24
CA ILE A 108 3.82 -12.38 -4.24
C ILE A 108 3.87 -11.54 -5.51
N SER A 109 5.09 -11.17 -5.96
CA SER A 109 5.27 -10.39 -7.19
C SER A 109 4.82 -11.17 -8.41
N ALA A 110 5.20 -12.44 -8.54
CA ALA A 110 4.77 -13.32 -9.62
C ALA A 110 3.25 -13.47 -9.65
N GLN A 111 2.65 -13.77 -8.50
CA GLN A 111 1.21 -13.92 -8.35
C GLN A 111 0.43 -12.65 -8.72
N SER A 112 0.96 -11.47 -8.41
CA SER A 112 0.34 -10.19 -8.78
C SER A 112 0.16 -10.07 -10.30
N PHE A 113 1.10 -10.58 -11.10
CA PHE A 113 0.99 -10.62 -12.55
C PHE A 113 0.13 -11.78 -13.05
N GLU A 114 0.21 -12.96 -12.42
CA GLU A 114 -0.59 -14.13 -12.80
C GLU A 114 -2.09 -13.90 -12.58
N ALA A 115 -2.47 -13.31 -11.46
CA ALA A 115 -3.86 -12.99 -11.13
C ALA A 115 -4.43 -11.81 -11.95
N THR A 116 -3.56 -11.00 -12.57
CA THR A 116 -3.97 -9.79 -13.30
C THR A 116 -4.08 -10.08 -14.81
N PRO A 117 -5.17 -9.69 -15.49
CA PRO A 117 -5.26 -9.77 -16.94
C PRO A 117 -4.08 -9.05 -17.61
N LYS A 118 -3.46 -9.65 -18.63
CA LYS A 118 -2.25 -9.10 -19.29
C LYS A 118 -2.38 -7.65 -19.74
N ARG A 119 -3.58 -7.23 -20.16
CA ARG A 119 -3.86 -5.84 -20.54
C ARG A 119 -3.66 -4.84 -19.39
N HIS A 120 -3.78 -5.29 -18.13
CA HIS A 120 -3.62 -4.45 -16.94
C HIS A 120 -2.21 -4.50 -16.33
N TYR A 121 -1.24 -5.21 -16.94
CA TYR A 121 0.14 -5.20 -16.47
C TYR A 121 0.75 -3.80 -16.31
N PRO A 122 0.43 -2.79 -17.17
CA PRO A 122 0.87 -1.43 -16.91
C PRO A 122 0.36 -0.84 -15.59
N ALA A 123 -0.86 -1.22 -15.15
CA ALA A 123 -1.40 -0.77 -13.88
C ALA A 123 -0.61 -1.37 -12.69
N VAL A 124 -0.22 -2.66 -12.77
CA VAL A 124 0.64 -3.31 -11.77
C VAL A 124 2.01 -2.63 -11.71
N ALA A 125 2.61 -2.33 -12.88
CA ALA A 125 3.90 -1.63 -12.93
C ALA A 125 3.83 -0.23 -12.29
N VAL A 126 2.77 0.53 -12.58
CA VAL A 126 2.55 1.86 -11.99
C VAL A 126 2.35 1.78 -10.47
N ALA A 127 1.67 0.73 -9.98
CA ALA A 127 1.49 0.49 -8.54
C ALA A 127 2.82 0.29 -7.79
N CYS A 128 3.87 -0.19 -8.45
CA CYS A 128 5.17 -0.40 -7.82
C CYS A 128 5.92 0.92 -7.56
N ILE A 129 5.62 2.01 -8.27
CA ILE A 129 6.39 3.26 -8.18
C ILE A 129 6.39 3.86 -6.77
N PRO A 130 5.25 4.05 -6.09
CA PRO A 130 5.24 4.59 -4.72
C PRO A 130 5.96 3.66 -3.72
N ALA A 131 5.86 2.34 -3.90
CA ALA A 131 6.55 1.37 -3.05
C ALA A 131 8.08 1.45 -3.22
N LEU A 132 8.57 1.62 -4.45
CA LEU A 132 10.00 1.85 -4.73
C LEU A 132 10.48 3.17 -4.11
N ALA A 133 9.69 4.24 -4.19
CA ALA A 133 10.01 5.50 -3.51
C ALA A 133 10.13 5.30 -1.99
N ALA A 134 9.22 4.55 -1.38
CA ALA A 134 9.28 4.21 0.05
C ALA A 134 10.55 3.41 0.40
N LEU A 135 10.95 2.44 -0.44
CA LEU A 135 12.18 1.69 -0.25
C LEU A 135 13.42 2.59 -0.30
N VAL A 136 13.48 3.51 -1.25
CA VAL A 136 14.59 4.49 -1.35
C VAL A 136 14.65 5.36 -0.10
N ILE A 137 13.53 5.88 0.39
CA ILE A 137 13.47 6.70 1.60
C ILE A 137 13.94 5.92 2.83
N ILE A 138 13.51 4.66 3.01
CA ILE A 138 13.97 3.81 4.13
C ILE A 138 15.51 3.67 4.12
N GLN A 139 16.13 3.49 2.96
CA GLN A 139 17.59 3.37 2.88
C GLN A 139 18.29 4.72 3.09
N THR A 140 17.72 5.80 2.54
CA THR A 140 18.28 7.14 2.72
C THR A 140 18.21 7.61 4.17
N ASP A 141 17.11 7.32 4.88
CA ASP A 141 16.96 7.66 6.29
C ASP A 141 18.04 6.98 7.16
N LYS A 142 18.48 5.75 6.81
CA LYS A 142 19.60 5.09 7.48
C LYS A 142 20.92 5.82 7.24
N LEU A 143 21.14 6.34 6.02
CA LEU A 143 22.34 7.12 5.69
C LEU A 143 22.34 8.46 6.43
N VAL A 144 21.20 9.15 6.49
CA VAL A 144 21.06 10.39 7.26
C VAL A 144 21.29 10.14 8.75
N ALA A 145 20.74 9.05 9.31
CA ALA A 145 20.99 8.65 10.70
C ALA A 145 22.47 8.32 10.97
N ALA A 146 23.22 7.88 9.95
CA ALA A 146 24.67 7.65 10.02
C ALA A 146 25.50 8.93 9.81
N GLY A 147 24.87 10.11 9.69
CA GLY A 147 25.55 11.41 9.60
C GLY A 147 25.61 12.00 8.18
N ALA A 148 24.98 11.41 7.18
CA ALA A 148 24.87 12.04 5.86
C ALA A 148 23.93 13.25 5.93
N SER A 149 24.36 14.36 5.31
CA SER A 149 23.58 15.61 5.24
C SER A 149 23.30 15.93 3.76
N PRO A 150 22.18 15.48 3.19
CA PRO A 150 21.80 15.83 1.82
C PRO A 150 21.55 17.35 1.72
N GLU A 151 22.20 18.00 0.73
CA GLU A 151 22.08 19.44 0.51
C GLU A 151 21.71 19.77 -0.94
N GLY A 152 21.23 20.98 -1.19
CA GLY A 152 20.93 21.49 -2.51
C GLY A 152 19.88 20.67 -3.26
N GLN A 153 20.17 20.33 -4.52
CA GLN A 153 19.25 19.59 -5.38
C GLN A 153 18.90 18.20 -4.81
N LEU A 154 19.85 17.51 -4.20
CA LEU A 154 19.62 16.19 -3.61
C LEU A 154 18.58 16.24 -2.47
N ALA A 155 18.65 17.28 -1.62
CA ALA A 155 17.65 17.47 -0.56
C ALA A 155 16.25 17.66 -1.15
N THR A 156 16.11 18.43 -2.23
CA THR A 156 14.83 18.67 -2.93
C THR A 156 14.27 17.37 -3.55
N GLU A 157 15.14 16.58 -4.17
CA GLU A 157 14.77 15.29 -4.77
C GLU A 157 14.30 14.29 -3.70
N LEU A 158 15.02 14.21 -2.58
CA LEU A 158 14.66 13.36 -1.45
C LEU A 158 13.36 13.80 -0.79
N TYR A 159 13.12 15.10 -0.68
CA TYR A 159 11.86 15.62 -0.20
C TYR A 159 10.69 15.21 -1.11
N SER A 160 10.85 15.33 -2.43
CA SER A 160 9.85 14.90 -3.41
C SER A 160 9.57 13.40 -3.35
N LEU A 161 10.62 12.58 -3.19
CA LEU A 161 10.49 11.13 -2.99
C LEU A 161 9.80 10.80 -1.66
N ARG A 162 10.07 11.54 -0.59
CA ARG A 162 9.43 11.35 0.71
C ARG A 162 7.92 11.62 0.64
N ILE A 163 7.51 12.69 -0.02
CA ILE A 163 6.10 12.98 -0.28
C ILE A 163 5.45 11.83 -1.07
N LEU A 164 6.11 11.32 -2.11
CA LEU A 164 5.60 10.19 -2.89
C LEU A 164 5.54 8.89 -2.08
N ALA A 165 6.50 8.66 -1.20
CA ALA A 165 6.57 7.50 -0.32
C ALA A 165 5.51 7.53 0.79
N SER A 166 5.05 8.72 1.19
CA SER A 166 4.06 8.86 2.26
C SER A 166 2.70 8.33 1.82
N GLY A 167 2.20 7.32 2.55
CA GLY A 167 0.95 6.63 2.21
C GLY A 167 1.06 5.75 0.95
N PHE A 168 2.25 5.21 0.64
CA PHE A 168 2.55 4.51 -0.61
C PHE A 168 1.56 3.38 -0.94
N ILE A 169 1.07 2.61 0.05
CA ILE A 169 0.11 1.53 -0.18
C ILE A 169 -1.18 2.07 -0.81
N ILE A 170 -1.72 3.15 -0.25
CA ILE A 170 -2.94 3.78 -0.74
C ILE A 170 -2.69 4.44 -2.10
N THR A 171 -1.55 5.11 -2.25
CA THR A 171 -1.15 5.74 -3.52
C THR A 171 -1.02 4.69 -4.63
N SER A 172 -0.40 3.54 -4.36
CA SER A 172 -0.28 2.41 -5.28
C SER A 172 -1.64 1.90 -5.74
N LEU A 173 -2.57 1.70 -4.81
CA LEU A 173 -3.94 1.28 -5.10
C LEU A 173 -4.67 2.29 -5.99
N LEU A 174 -4.60 3.58 -5.65
CA LEU A 174 -5.27 4.64 -6.42
C LEU A 174 -4.70 4.76 -7.84
N TRP A 175 -3.38 4.70 -7.99
CA TRP A 175 -2.73 4.78 -9.29
C TRP A 175 -3.00 3.55 -10.15
N ALA A 176 -2.98 2.35 -9.54
CA ALA A 176 -3.36 1.12 -10.23
C ALA A 176 -4.82 1.16 -10.68
N GLY A 177 -5.75 1.55 -9.80
CA GLY A 177 -7.17 1.65 -10.10
C GLY A 177 -7.47 2.68 -11.20
N MET A 178 -6.82 3.85 -11.14
CA MET A 178 -6.90 4.87 -12.19
C MET A 178 -6.41 4.32 -13.54
N THR A 179 -5.23 3.70 -13.55
CA THR A 179 -4.62 3.17 -14.77
C THR A 179 -5.44 2.02 -15.36
N ALA A 180 -5.93 1.10 -14.53
CA ALA A 180 -6.81 0.02 -14.97
C ALA A 180 -8.13 0.55 -15.55
N ALA A 181 -8.74 1.57 -14.91
CA ALA A 181 -9.95 2.21 -15.42
C ALA A 181 -9.73 2.90 -16.78
N LEU A 182 -8.56 3.53 -16.98
CA LEU A 182 -8.18 4.11 -18.28
C LEU A 182 -8.01 3.03 -19.36
N ILE A 183 -7.34 1.93 -19.05
CA ILE A 183 -7.17 0.79 -19.96
C ILE A 183 -8.54 0.21 -20.36
N ASP A 184 -9.47 0.15 -19.43
CA ASP A 184 -10.83 -0.35 -19.65
C ASP A 184 -11.77 0.70 -20.30
N GLN A 185 -11.26 1.89 -20.65
CA GLN A 185 -12.03 3.02 -21.18
C GLN A 185 -13.15 3.52 -20.24
N LYS A 186 -13.03 3.24 -18.95
CA LYS A 186 -13.97 3.67 -17.91
C LYS A 186 -13.56 5.03 -17.34
N ILE A 187 -13.61 6.06 -18.20
CA ILE A 187 -13.04 7.39 -17.92
C ILE A 187 -13.63 8.04 -16.65
N ILE A 188 -14.92 7.85 -16.37
CA ILE A 188 -15.56 8.37 -15.14
C ILE A 188 -15.00 7.67 -13.89
N GLN A 189 -14.70 6.37 -13.97
CA GLN A 189 -14.06 5.67 -12.86
C GLN A 189 -12.62 6.18 -12.65
N ALA A 190 -11.87 6.45 -13.71
CA ALA A 190 -10.55 7.06 -13.61
C ALA A 190 -10.63 8.45 -12.93
N ALA A 191 -11.63 9.28 -13.28
CA ALA A 191 -11.89 10.55 -12.62
C ALA A 191 -12.20 10.37 -11.11
N ALA A 192 -12.98 9.35 -10.75
CA ALA A 192 -13.29 9.05 -9.36
C ALA A 192 -12.02 8.66 -8.57
N TRP A 193 -11.12 7.86 -9.14
CA TRP A 193 -9.82 7.54 -8.52
C TRP A 193 -8.97 8.78 -8.30
N CYS A 194 -8.88 9.70 -9.29
CA CYS A 194 -8.17 10.98 -9.14
C CYS A 194 -8.80 11.87 -8.06
N THR A 195 -10.13 11.94 -8.01
CA THR A 195 -10.84 12.71 -6.97
C THR A 195 -10.53 12.16 -5.59
N SER A 196 -10.55 10.84 -5.43
CA SER A 196 -10.19 10.19 -4.17
C SER A 196 -8.74 10.51 -3.78
N ALA A 197 -7.80 10.46 -4.74
CA ALA A 197 -6.41 10.83 -4.50
C ALA A 197 -6.27 12.30 -4.07
N ALA A 198 -7.00 13.22 -4.70
CA ALA A 198 -7.00 14.64 -4.31
C ALA A 198 -7.49 14.84 -2.87
N ILE A 199 -8.61 14.20 -2.50
CA ILE A 199 -9.18 14.26 -1.15
C ILE A 199 -8.19 13.70 -0.13
N LEU A 200 -7.62 12.52 -0.37
CA LEU A 200 -6.69 11.89 0.55
C LEU A 200 -5.38 12.67 0.70
N THR A 201 -4.92 13.34 -0.38
CA THR A 201 -3.79 14.28 -0.32
C THR A 201 -4.11 15.50 0.52
N LEU A 202 -5.33 16.05 0.41
CA LEU A 202 -5.78 17.22 1.19
C LEU A 202 -5.73 16.98 2.70
N PHE A 203 -5.95 15.73 3.13
CA PHE A 203 -5.88 15.32 4.54
C PHE A 203 -4.53 14.71 4.94
N GLY A 204 -3.55 14.68 4.04
CA GLY A 204 -2.23 14.09 4.30
C GLY A 204 -2.25 12.59 4.56
N VAL A 205 -3.30 11.88 4.12
CA VAL A 205 -3.36 10.41 4.15
C VAL A 205 -2.33 9.82 3.19
N ILE A 206 -2.19 10.47 2.03
CA ILE A 206 -1.11 10.26 1.06
C ILE A 206 -0.38 11.58 0.85
N HIS A 207 0.85 11.51 0.43
CA HIS A 207 1.68 12.69 0.11
C HIS A 207 1.88 13.66 1.28
N SER A 208 1.91 13.14 2.52
CA SER A 208 2.24 13.97 3.69
C SER A 208 3.66 14.52 3.59
N PRO A 209 3.88 15.82 3.85
CA PRO A 209 5.21 16.43 3.84
C PRO A 209 6.01 16.15 5.12
N PHE A 210 5.36 15.59 6.14
CA PHE A 210 5.99 15.29 7.42
C PHE A 210 6.82 14.01 7.33
N ALA A 211 8.01 14.02 7.95
CA ALA A 211 8.90 12.86 7.98
C ALA A 211 8.29 11.62 8.65
N ASP A 212 7.41 11.82 9.63
CA ASP A 212 6.66 10.79 10.33
C ASP A 212 5.38 10.32 9.59
N GLY A 213 5.09 10.90 8.41
CA GLY A 213 3.92 10.57 7.61
C GLY A 213 2.57 10.88 8.28
N ARG A 214 2.57 11.76 9.31
CA ARG A 214 1.33 12.14 10.01
C ARG A 214 0.36 12.85 9.09
N MET A 215 -0.93 12.65 9.34
CA MET A 215 -1.99 13.37 8.67
C MET A 215 -2.04 14.84 9.16
N PHE A 216 -2.58 15.69 8.33
CA PHE A 216 -2.89 17.08 8.68
C PHE A 216 -4.31 17.44 8.21
N PHE A 217 -4.86 18.49 8.79
CA PHE A 217 -6.15 19.00 8.36
C PHE A 217 -5.97 20.16 7.37
N PRO A 218 -6.92 20.38 6.44
CA PRO A 218 -6.81 21.45 5.44
C PRO A 218 -6.57 22.86 5.99
N TRP A 219 -7.06 23.14 7.19
CA TRP A 219 -6.84 24.44 7.84
C TRP A 219 -5.45 24.62 8.44
N ALA A 220 -4.68 23.54 8.59
CA ALA A 220 -3.29 23.59 9.06
C ALA A 220 -2.28 23.68 7.89
N ILE A 221 -2.75 23.93 6.67
CA ILE A 221 -1.90 24.02 5.47
C ILE A 221 -0.84 25.12 5.58
N GLY A 222 -1.17 26.21 6.26
CA GLY A 222 -0.22 27.31 6.51
C GLY A 222 0.97 26.95 7.40
N ASP A 223 0.86 25.88 8.19
CA ASP A 223 1.89 25.41 9.12
C ASP A 223 2.72 24.25 8.52
N LEU A 224 2.51 23.90 7.25
CA LEU A 224 3.28 22.84 6.59
C LEU A 224 4.74 23.25 6.42
N PRO A 225 5.68 22.29 6.56
CA PRO A 225 7.09 22.55 6.32
C PRO A 225 7.29 23.06 4.89
N THR A 226 7.74 24.29 4.76
CA THR A 226 8.07 24.91 3.47
C THR A 226 9.56 24.66 3.21
N GLU A 227 9.92 23.50 2.79
CA GLU A 227 11.26 23.31 2.23
C GLU A 227 11.27 23.91 0.82
N SER A 228 12.12 24.86 0.65
CA SER A 228 12.07 25.97 -0.29
C SER A 228 12.08 25.66 -1.78
N ASN A 229 12.12 24.40 -2.24
CA ASN A 229 12.10 24.03 -3.66
C ASN A 229 11.45 22.66 -3.95
N GLY A 230 10.78 22.02 -2.99
CA GLY A 230 10.10 20.74 -3.17
C GLY A 230 8.63 20.92 -3.57
N ARG A 231 8.09 19.93 -4.27
CA ARG A 231 6.66 19.92 -4.59
C ARG A 231 5.84 19.81 -3.30
N SER A 232 4.92 20.74 -3.11
CA SER A 232 4.04 20.71 -1.95
C SER A 232 2.89 19.70 -2.15
N PRO A 233 2.28 19.18 -1.08
CA PRO A 233 1.06 18.35 -1.20
C PRO A 233 -0.06 19.06 -1.97
N LEU A 234 -0.14 20.39 -1.89
CA LEU A 234 -1.11 21.18 -2.64
C LEU A 234 -0.90 21.12 -4.14
N GLU A 235 0.33 21.07 -4.62
CA GLU A 235 0.62 20.92 -6.04
C GLU A 235 0.16 19.55 -6.54
N LEU A 236 0.39 18.49 -5.76
CA LEU A 236 -0.09 17.15 -6.10
C LEU A 236 -1.62 17.08 -6.07
N MET A 237 -2.25 17.68 -5.05
CA MET A 237 -3.71 17.77 -4.99
C MET A 237 -4.28 18.50 -6.22
N THR A 238 -3.71 19.65 -6.58
CA THR A 238 -4.16 20.39 -7.77
C THR A 238 -3.94 19.61 -9.05
N ALA A 239 -2.84 18.86 -9.17
CA ALA A 239 -2.59 17.98 -10.30
C ALA A 239 -3.68 16.88 -10.42
N TYR A 240 -4.07 16.24 -9.32
CA TYR A 240 -5.16 15.26 -9.31
C TYR A 240 -6.51 15.90 -9.69
N LEU A 241 -6.80 17.11 -9.20
CA LEU A 241 -8.03 17.85 -9.58
C LEU A 241 -8.05 18.19 -11.06
N LEU A 242 -6.93 18.64 -11.62
CA LEU A 242 -6.80 18.93 -13.06
C LEU A 242 -7.01 17.65 -13.88
N LEU A 243 -6.44 16.50 -13.49
CA LEU A 243 -6.69 15.22 -14.12
C LEU A 243 -8.17 14.83 -14.03
N THR A 244 -8.82 15.03 -12.87
CA THR A 244 -10.25 14.78 -12.70
C THR A 244 -11.09 15.60 -13.70
N ILE A 245 -10.82 16.90 -13.79
CA ILE A 245 -11.53 17.80 -14.72
C ILE A 245 -11.30 17.36 -16.17
N THR A 246 -10.06 17.01 -16.52
CA THR A 246 -9.69 16.52 -17.84
C THR A 246 -10.45 15.24 -18.22
N PHE A 247 -10.50 14.26 -17.31
CA PHE A 247 -11.24 13.01 -17.57
C PHE A 247 -12.73 13.21 -17.67
N ILE A 248 -13.33 14.06 -16.84
CA ILE A 248 -14.73 14.41 -16.93
C ILE A 248 -15.01 15.09 -18.29
N GLY A 249 -14.22 16.07 -18.67
CA GLY A 249 -14.35 16.76 -19.97
C GLY A 249 -14.22 15.80 -21.14
N TRP A 250 -13.24 14.87 -21.09
CA TRP A 250 -13.05 13.85 -22.11
C TRP A 250 -14.25 12.89 -22.19
N SER A 251 -14.81 12.49 -21.07
CA SER A 251 -16.02 11.65 -21.04
C SER A 251 -17.21 12.34 -21.72
N PHE A 252 -17.41 13.62 -21.46
CA PHE A 252 -18.47 14.39 -22.12
C PHE A 252 -18.24 14.53 -23.65
N TRP A 253 -17.00 14.73 -24.05
CA TRP A 253 -16.65 14.82 -25.48
C TRP A 253 -16.91 13.50 -26.20
N LEU A 254 -16.52 12.35 -25.64
CA LEU A 254 -16.80 11.04 -26.21
C LEU A 254 -18.30 10.77 -26.34
N ARG A 255 -19.10 11.11 -25.32
CA ARG A 255 -20.57 10.97 -25.40
C ARG A 255 -21.19 11.81 -26.50
N ARG A 256 -20.70 13.03 -26.74
CA ARG A 256 -21.16 13.89 -27.84
C ARG A 256 -20.86 13.27 -29.20
N GLN A 257 -19.69 12.69 -29.39
CA GLN A 257 -19.34 12.03 -30.65
C GLN A 257 -20.26 10.83 -30.94
N GLN A 258 -20.55 10.02 -29.95
CA GLN A 258 -21.46 8.87 -30.09
C GLN A 258 -22.88 9.29 -30.48
N ASN A 259 -23.38 10.38 -29.90
CA ASN A 259 -24.70 10.92 -30.22
C ASN A 259 -24.77 11.55 -31.65
N HIS A 260 -23.66 11.96 -32.22
CA HIS A 260 -23.60 12.49 -33.62
C HIS A 260 -23.35 11.40 -34.65
N SER A 261 -22.93 10.22 -34.26
CA SER A 261 -22.65 9.07 -35.14
C SER A 261 -23.79 8.04 -35.19
N SER A 262 -24.82 8.18 -34.37
CA SER A 262 -26.07 7.42 -34.53
C SER A 262 -27.00 8.14 -35.53
N PRO A 263 -27.36 7.49 -36.67
CA PRO A 263 -28.23 8.05 -37.70
C PRO A 263 -29.66 8.24 -37.19
#